data_0986dd15a7a161bbdc1d4350043d623b
#
_entry.id   0986dd15a7a161bbdc1d4350043d623b
#
_cell.length_a   1.000
_cell.length_b   1.000
_cell.length_c   1.000
_cell.angle_alpha   90.00
_cell.angle_beta   90.00
_cell.angle_gamma   90.00
#
_symmetry.space_group_name_H-M   'P 1'
#
loop_
_entity.id
_entity.type
_entity.pdbx_description
1 polymer ?
#
loop_
_entity_poly.entity_id
_entity_poly.type
_entity_poly.pdbx_seq_one_letter_code
_entity_poly.pdbx_strand_id
1 'polypeptide(L)'
;MRGEETQIRGFLSIFSNFDGIICLPGTHTKWVHVSAGEVISFRTFMSGELFDLLSKFSVLKHSVKSSGWNDKEFRSAVSESISNPQKIFSDFFKLRADHLLKQVEQSELRSKLSGYIIGAELAGAKPYWLGQNVVILGNDNLSKIYKTALEGQGIFAQEIDATECTLNGLAQAFSLISGCLLYTSDAADEKRCV
;
A
#
# COMPACT_ATOMS: atom_id res chain seq x y z
N MET A 1 0.61 13.13 -0.55
CA MET A 1 -0.10 12.06 -1.31
C MET A 1 -0.51 12.63 -2.65
N ARG A 2 -0.81 11.82 -3.66
CA ARG A 2 -1.25 12.28 -4.99
C ARG A 2 -2.42 11.40 -5.43
N GLY A 3 -3.65 11.81 -5.08
CA GLY A 3 -4.89 11.06 -5.37
C GLY A 3 -5.34 10.11 -4.28
N GLU A 4 -4.46 9.65 -3.40
CA GLU A 4 -4.84 8.79 -2.28
C GLU A 4 -5.75 9.50 -1.28
N GLU A 5 -5.65 10.83 -1.17
CA GLU A 5 -6.57 11.67 -0.37
C GLU A 5 -8.02 11.49 -0.80
N THR A 6 -8.25 11.42 -2.12
CA THR A 6 -9.57 11.18 -2.68
C THR A 6 -10.11 9.80 -2.29
N GLN A 7 -9.27 8.78 -2.34
CA GLN A 7 -9.63 7.42 -1.93
C GLN A 7 -9.96 7.35 -0.44
N ILE A 8 -9.12 7.96 0.41
CA ILE A 8 -9.34 8.01 1.86
C ILE A 8 -10.65 8.75 2.16
N ARG A 9 -10.89 9.90 1.52
CA ARG A 9 -12.12 10.66 1.72
C ARG A 9 -13.36 9.85 1.31
N GLY A 10 -13.29 9.16 0.16
CA GLY A 10 -14.36 8.28 -0.29
C GLY A 10 -14.59 7.09 0.63
N PHE A 11 -13.52 6.46 1.13
CA PHE A 11 -13.62 5.41 2.13
C PHE A 11 -14.32 5.89 3.40
N LEU A 12 -13.93 7.04 3.94
CA LEU A 12 -14.53 7.63 5.14
C LEU A 12 -15.99 8.08 4.94
N SER A 13 -16.41 8.31 3.69
CA SER A 13 -17.81 8.58 3.41
C SER A 13 -18.70 7.33 3.50
N ILE A 14 -18.14 6.17 3.23
CA ILE A 14 -18.80 4.87 3.32
C ILE A 14 -18.73 4.35 4.77
N PHE A 15 -17.56 4.48 5.39
CA PHE A 15 -17.24 3.98 6.73
C PHE A 15 -16.97 5.14 7.70
N SER A 16 -17.98 5.96 7.97
CA SER A 16 -17.85 7.21 8.74
C SER A 16 -17.33 7.04 10.17
N ASN A 17 -17.52 5.87 10.78
CA ASN A 17 -17.08 5.55 12.14
C ASN A 17 -15.77 4.72 12.17
N PHE A 18 -15.06 4.65 11.03
CA PHE A 18 -13.82 3.89 10.98
C PHE A 18 -12.74 4.53 11.87
N ASP A 19 -12.16 3.72 12.73
CA ASP A 19 -10.98 4.02 13.54
C ASP A 19 -9.96 2.91 13.33
N GLY A 20 -8.76 3.25 12.88
CA GLY A 20 -7.74 2.28 12.53
C GLY A 20 -6.79 2.73 11.42
N ILE A 21 -6.30 1.76 10.69
CA ILE A 21 -5.25 1.96 9.68
C ILE A 21 -5.75 1.62 8.29
N ILE A 22 -5.49 2.51 7.36
CA ILE A 22 -5.69 2.28 5.93
C ILE A 22 -4.33 2.04 5.29
N CYS A 23 -4.12 0.86 4.72
CA CYS A 23 -2.99 0.53 3.86
C CYS A 23 -3.40 0.72 2.40
N LEU A 24 -2.62 1.51 1.64
CA LEU A 24 -2.80 1.72 0.19
C LEU A 24 -1.55 1.22 -0.52
N PRO A 25 -1.51 -0.08 -0.89
CA PRO A 25 -0.39 -0.65 -1.65
C PRO A 25 -0.23 0.00 -3.01
N GLY A 26 1.02 0.20 -3.45
CA GLY A 26 1.30 0.80 -4.75
C GLY A 26 2.80 0.92 -5.01
N THR A 27 3.16 1.69 -6.04
CA THR A 27 4.56 2.08 -6.29
C THR A 27 5.18 2.70 -5.04
N HIS A 28 4.40 3.55 -4.37
CA HIS A 28 4.69 4.12 -3.06
C HIS A 28 3.54 3.76 -2.11
N THR A 29 3.71 2.75 -1.30
CA THR A 29 2.70 2.30 -0.33
C THR A 29 2.50 3.33 0.77
N LYS A 30 1.24 3.59 1.16
CA LYS A 30 0.90 4.47 2.28
C LYS A 30 0.25 3.68 3.41
N TRP A 31 0.67 4.01 4.62
CA TRP A 31 0.04 3.58 5.87
C TRP A 31 -0.54 4.81 6.53
N VAL A 32 -1.86 4.86 6.64
CA VAL A 32 -2.60 6.05 7.08
C VAL A 32 -3.35 5.71 8.37
N HIS A 33 -3.09 6.45 9.43
CA HIS A 33 -3.83 6.35 10.68
C HIS A 33 -5.02 7.30 10.64
N VAL A 34 -6.21 6.74 10.82
CA VAL A 34 -7.47 7.47 10.89
C VAL A 34 -8.07 7.30 12.27
N SER A 35 -8.51 8.38 12.87
CA SER A 35 -9.30 8.39 14.11
C SER A 35 -10.29 9.55 14.10
N ALA A 36 -11.49 9.33 14.63
CA ALA A 36 -12.57 10.32 14.67
C ALA A 36 -12.90 10.95 13.30
N GLY A 37 -12.77 10.19 12.22
CA GLY A 37 -13.03 10.67 10.85
C GLY A 37 -11.93 11.53 10.24
N GLU A 38 -10.78 11.68 10.91
CA GLU A 38 -9.65 12.49 10.48
C GLU A 38 -8.38 11.65 10.28
N VAL A 39 -7.53 12.07 9.33
CA VAL A 39 -6.19 11.52 9.14
C VAL A 39 -5.26 12.09 10.20
N ILE A 40 -4.87 11.28 11.16
CA ILE A 40 -3.98 11.67 12.27
C ILE A 40 -2.52 11.71 11.83
N SER A 41 -2.10 10.67 11.07
CA SER A 41 -0.74 10.56 10.55
C SER A 41 -0.68 9.63 9.37
N PHE A 42 0.38 9.73 8.60
CA PHE A 42 0.66 8.75 7.56
C PHE A 42 2.16 8.57 7.34
N ARG A 43 2.51 7.43 6.77
CA ARG A 43 3.89 7.13 6.33
C ARG A 43 3.86 6.55 4.93
N THR A 44 4.84 6.95 4.12
CA THR A 44 5.00 6.44 2.75
C THR A 44 6.26 5.58 2.66
N PHE A 45 6.15 4.45 1.98
CA PHE A 45 7.25 3.54 1.67
C PHE A 45 7.36 3.37 0.15
N MET A 46 8.57 3.37 -0.38
CA MET A 46 8.81 3.21 -1.83
C MET A 46 9.00 1.74 -2.24
N SER A 47 8.27 0.84 -1.62
CA SER A 47 8.49 -0.61 -1.75
C SER A 47 8.19 -1.14 -3.13
N GLY A 48 7.14 -0.66 -3.80
CA GLY A 48 6.83 -1.04 -5.17
C GLY A 48 7.89 -0.53 -6.15
N GLU A 49 8.34 0.71 -6.01
CA GLU A 49 9.43 1.27 -6.82
C GLU A 49 10.72 0.51 -6.61
N LEU A 50 11.08 0.22 -5.35
CA LEU A 50 12.28 -0.55 -5.02
C LEU A 50 12.24 -1.96 -5.63
N PHE A 51 11.08 -2.64 -5.58
CA PHE A 51 10.91 -3.92 -6.24
C PHE A 51 11.15 -3.83 -7.75
N ASP A 52 10.60 -2.83 -8.40
CA ASP A 52 10.77 -2.59 -9.83
C ASP A 52 12.24 -2.30 -10.19
N LEU A 53 12.90 -1.43 -9.44
CA LEU A 53 14.31 -1.10 -9.65
C LEU A 53 15.20 -2.35 -9.50
N LEU A 54 15.01 -3.13 -8.43
CA LEU A 54 15.81 -4.32 -8.18
C LEU A 54 15.53 -5.42 -9.21
N SER A 55 14.28 -5.66 -9.57
CA SER A 55 13.90 -6.73 -10.49
C SER A 55 14.21 -6.43 -11.97
N LYS A 56 14.24 -5.14 -12.36
CA LYS A 56 14.41 -4.75 -13.77
C LYS A 56 15.81 -4.19 -14.09
N PHE A 57 16.44 -3.48 -13.15
CA PHE A 57 17.63 -2.68 -13.43
C PHE A 57 18.86 -3.10 -12.63
N SER A 58 18.71 -3.89 -11.55
CA SER A 58 19.85 -4.36 -10.76
C SER A 58 20.45 -5.67 -11.30
N VAL A 59 21.50 -6.15 -10.61
CA VAL A 59 22.10 -7.47 -10.88
C VAL A 59 21.12 -8.63 -10.62
N LEU A 60 20.03 -8.39 -9.89
CA LEU A 60 19.01 -9.39 -9.58
C LEU A 60 18.10 -9.69 -10.77
N LYS A 61 18.03 -8.80 -11.79
CA LYS A 61 17.16 -8.95 -12.96
C LYS A 61 17.24 -10.32 -13.63
N HIS A 62 18.41 -10.94 -13.61
CA HIS A 62 18.62 -12.27 -14.21
C HIS A 62 18.17 -13.42 -13.29
N SER A 63 18.01 -13.15 -12.00
CA SER A 63 17.66 -14.15 -10.99
C SER A 63 16.17 -14.15 -10.64
N VAL A 64 15.43 -13.07 -10.96
CA VAL A 64 14.01 -12.90 -10.60
C VAL A 64 13.12 -12.58 -11.80
N LYS A 65 13.54 -12.96 -13.01
CA LYS A 65 12.84 -12.63 -14.26
C LYS A 65 11.50 -13.34 -14.44
N SER A 66 11.27 -14.46 -13.76
CA SER A 66 10.02 -15.24 -13.86
C SER A 66 8.80 -14.41 -13.44
N SER A 67 7.65 -14.68 -14.06
CA SER A 67 6.33 -14.20 -13.62
C SER A 67 5.68 -15.14 -12.60
N GLY A 68 6.28 -16.29 -12.31
CA GLY A 68 5.76 -17.27 -11.36
C GLY A 68 5.78 -16.75 -9.92
N TRP A 69 4.98 -17.39 -9.08
CA TRP A 69 4.83 -17.06 -7.66
C TRP A 69 4.92 -18.30 -6.78
N ASN A 70 5.63 -18.19 -5.65
CA ASN A 70 5.71 -19.22 -4.61
C ASN A 70 5.33 -18.60 -3.27
N ASP A 71 4.11 -18.89 -2.80
CA ASP A 71 3.56 -18.30 -1.57
C ASP A 71 4.34 -18.69 -0.32
N LYS A 72 4.85 -19.93 -0.25
CA LYS A 72 5.65 -20.41 0.87
C LYS A 72 6.94 -19.61 1.02
N GLU A 73 7.65 -19.39 -0.07
CA GLU A 73 8.91 -18.64 -0.07
C GLU A 73 8.68 -17.16 0.18
N PHE A 74 7.57 -16.59 -0.29
CA PHE A 74 7.15 -15.24 0.04
C PHE A 74 6.93 -15.07 1.54
N ARG A 75 6.08 -15.91 2.16
CA ARG A 75 5.76 -15.84 3.59
C ARG A 75 7.01 -16.03 4.46
N SER A 76 7.88 -16.96 4.07
CA SER A 76 9.16 -17.19 4.77
C SER A 76 10.04 -15.93 4.74
N ALA A 77 10.19 -15.31 3.58
CA ALA A 77 10.99 -14.09 3.41
C ALA A 77 10.40 -12.88 4.16
N VAL A 78 9.07 -12.74 4.19
CA VAL A 78 8.38 -11.72 5.02
C VAL A 78 8.73 -11.90 6.49
N SER A 79 8.59 -13.10 7.03
CA SER A 79 8.87 -13.39 8.44
C SER A 79 10.35 -13.17 8.79
N GLU A 80 11.28 -13.60 7.92
CA GLU A 80 12.71 -13.39 8.09
C GLU A 80 13.07 -11.90 8.13
N SER A 81 12.52 -11.12 7.19
CA SER A 81 12.78 -9.69 7.07
C SER A 81 12.16 -8.86 8.21
N ILE A 82 10.96 -9.20 8.67
CA ILE A 82 10.36 -8.56 9.86
C ILE A 82 11.23 -8.81 11.11
N SER A 83 11.75 -10.03 11.26
CA SER A 83 12.56 -10.41 12.41
C SER A 83 13.96 -9.79 12.37
N ASN A 84 14.52 -9.56 11.19
CA ASN A 84 15.88 -9.08 10.99
C ASN A 84 15.98 -8.02 9.89
N PRO A 85 15.29 -6.88 10.00
CA PRO A 85 15.22 -5.89 8.91
C PRO A 85 16.57 -5.29 8.53
N GLN A 86 17.56 -5.31 9.43
CA GLN A 86 18.93 -4.86 9.17
C GLN A 86 19.71 -5.74 8.17
N LYS A 87 19.25 -6.96 7.88
CA LYS A 87 19.88 -7.88 6.94
C LYS A 87 19.46 -7.70 5.49
N ILE A 88 18.49 -6.84 5.21
CA ILE A 88 17.82 -6.75 3.91
C ILE A 88 18.81 -6.63 2.73
N PHE A 89 19.87 -5.83 2.87
CA PHE A 89 20.84 -5.64 1.78
C PHE A 89 21.67 -6.90 1.50
N SER A 90 22.04 -7.67 2.53
CA SER A 90 22.71 -8.95 2.36
C SER A 90 21.78 -10.00 1.78
N ASP A 91 20.52 -10.00 2.18
CA ASP A 91 19.52 -10.95 1.70
C ASP A 91 19.18 -10.72 0.23
N PHE A 92 19.19 -9.48 -0.25
CA PHE A 92 19.10 -9.20 -1.69
C PHE A 92 20.23 -9.84 -2.47
N PHE A 93 21.48 -9.72 -2.02
CA PHE A 93 22.60 -10.33 -2.73
C PHE A 93 22.60 -11.86 -2.64
N LYS A 94 22.09 -12.42 -1.53
CA LYS A 94 21.91 -13.86 -1.35
C LYS A 94 21.01 -14.47 -2.43
N LEU A 95 19.96 -13.76 -2.90
CA LEU A 95 19.11 -14.23 -4.00
C LEU A 95 19.94 -14.49 -5.27
N ARG A 96 20.91 -13.62 -5.56
CA ARG A 96 21.82 -13.84 -6.70
C ARG A 96 22.74 -15.04 -6.51
N ALA A 97 23.29 -15.19 -5.32
CA ALA A 97 24.15 -16.33 -4.98
C ALA A 97 23.38 -17.66 -5.05
N ASP A 98 22.17 -17.71 -4.51
CA ASP A 98 21.31 -18.89 -4.55
C ASP A 98 20.94 -19.28 -5.99
N HIS A 99 20.69 -18.30 -6.87
CA HIS A 99 20.47 -18.58 -8.30
C HIS A 99 21.70 -19.20 -8.96
N LEU A 100 22.88 -18.61 -8.77
CA LEU A 100 24.10 -19.03 -9.46
C LEU A 100 24.70 -20.33 -8.91
N LEU A 101 24.64 -20.54 -7.61
CA LEU A 101 25.31 -21.64 -6.93
C LEU A 101 24.40 -22.84 -6.67
N LYS A 102 23.11 -22.59 -6.42
CA LYS A 102 22.16 -23.62 -6.04
C LYS A 102 21.08 -23.86 -7.09
N GLN A 103 21.10 -23.09 -8.18
CA GLN A 103 20.12 -23.17 -9.27
C GLN A 103 18.66 -23.08 -8.78
N VAL A 104 18.41 -22.26 -7.75
CA VAL A 104 17.06 -22.03 -7.23
C VAL A 104 16.20 -21.39 -8.31
N GLU A 105 14.94 -21.83 -8.39
CA GLU A 105 14.00 -21.36 -9.39
C GLU A 105 13.73 -19.85 -9.29
N GLN A 106 13.64 -19.20 -10.45
CA GLN A 106 13.46 -17.73 -10.52
C GLN A 106 12.14 -17.27 -9.90
N SER A 107 11.09 -18.09 -9.96
CA SER A 107 9.79 -17.82 -9.33
C SER A 107 9.90 -17.75 -7.80
N GLU A 108 10.69 -18.64 -7.20
CA GLU A 108 10.97 -18.62 -5.75
C GLU A 108 11.76 -17.38 -5.36
N LEU A 109 12.81 -17.07 -6.12
CA LEU A 109 13.66 -15.91 -5.85
C LEU A 109 12.91 -14.59 -6.03
N ARG A 110 11.99 -14.51 -7.01
CA ARG A 110 11.10 -13.35 -7.19
C ARG A 110 10.17 -13.18 -5.99
N SER A 111 9.60 -14.28 -5.51
CA SER A 111 8.72 -14.28 -4.34
C SER A 111 9.48 -13.87 -3.08
N LYS A 112 10.71 -14.36 -2.89
CA LYS A 112 11.59 -13.93 -1.80
C LYS A 112 11.95 -12.45 -1.88
N LEU A 113 12.27 -11.92 -3.06
CA LEU A 113 12.54 -10.50 -3.24
C LEU A 113 11.36 -9.65 -2.77
N SER A 114 10.14 -9.99 -3.22
CA SER A 114 8.91 -9.33 -2.76
C SER A 114 8.74 -9.45 -1.25
N GLY A 115 8.94 -10.65 -0.69
CA GLY A 115 8.82 -10.91 0.74
C GLY A 115 9.81 -10.12 1.59
N TYR A 116 11.08 -10.00 1.17
CA TYR A 116 12.08 -9.20 1.89
C TYR A 116 11.73 -7.72 1.90
N ILE A 117 11.28 -7.16 0.76
CA ILE A 117 10.92 -5.75 0.66
C ILE A 117 9.68 -5.45 1.52
N ILE A 118 8.61 -6.23 1.37
CA ILE A 118 7.37 -6.03 2.13
C ILE A 118 7.59 -6.32 3.61
N GLY A 119 8.38 -7.33 3.97
CA GLY A 119 8.73 -7.62 5.35
C GLY A 119 9.49 -6.48 6.03
N ALA A 120 10.46 -5.86 5.32
CA ALA A 120 11.16 -4.69 5.84
C ALA A 120 10.24 -3.47 5.98
N GLU A 121 9.31 -3.27 5.03
CA GLU A 121 8.27 -2.26 5.15
C GLU A 121 7.40 -2.51 6.39
N LEU A 122 6.90 -3.74 6.57
CA LEU A 122 6.09 -4.11 7.72
C LEU A 122 6.83 -3.91 9.04
N ALA A 123 8.14 -4.22 9.09
CA ALA A 123 8.96 -3.92 10.26
C ALA A 123 8.99 -2.41 10.57
N GLY A 124 9.17 -1.58 9.54
CA GLY A 124 9.17 -0.11 9.66
C GLY A 124 7.78 0.49 9.92
N ALA A 125 6.72 -0.17 9.43
CA ALA A 125 5.33 0.21 9.63
C ALA A 125 4.68 -0.40 10.89
N LYS A 126 5.44 -1.13 11.71
CA LYS A 126 4.92 -1.83 12.88
C LYS A 126 4.05 -0.97 13.79
N PRO A 127 4.37 0.30 14.09
CA PRO A 127 3.52 1.17 14.90
C PRO A 127 2.13 1.44 14.30
N TYR A 128 1.96 1.24 12.98
CA TYR A 128 0.69 1.44 12.30
C TYR A 128 -0.22 0.20 12.38
N TRP A 129 0.30 -0.99 12.14
CA TRP A 129 -0.55 -2.17 12.02
C TRP A 129 -0.63 -3.06 13.27
N LEU A 130 0.35 -2.99 14.18
CA LEU A 130 0.37 -3.87 15.35
C LEU A 130 -0.76 -3.53 16.33
N GLY A 131 -1.68 -4.47 16.50
CA GLY A 131 -2.83 -4.32 17.40
C GLY A 131 -3.90 -3.33 16.90
N GLN A 132 -3.85 -2.95 15.62
CA GLN A 132 -4.79 -2.02 15.00
C GLN A 132 -5.79 -2.75 14.10
N ASN A 133 -6.94 -2.10 13.88
CA ASN A 133 -7.86 -2.49 12.82
C ASN A 133 -7.29 -2.02 11.48
N VAL A 134 -6.98 -2.95 10.57
CA VAL A 134 -6.33 -2.64 9.30
C VAL A 134 -7.27 -2.94 8.14
N VAL A 135 -7.43 -1.98 7.23
CA VAL A 135 -8.05 -2.17 5.93
C VAL A 135 -7.03 -1.94 4.82
N ILE A 136 -7.17 -2.64 3.70
CA ILE A 136 -6.37 -2.46 2.50
C ILE A 136 -7.26 -1.87 1.43
N LEU A 137 -6.94 -0.67 0.94
CA LEU A 137 -7.61 -0.09 -0.23
C LEU A 137 -6.90 -0.56 -1.50
N GLY A 138 -7.55 -1.44 -2.24
CA GLY A 138 -7.05 -2.02 -3.47
C GLY A 138 -7.85 -3.27 -3.84
N ASN A 139 -7.76 -3.67 -5.09
CA ASN A 139 -8.45 -4.85 -5.63
C ASN A 139 -7.57 -5.66 -6.59
N ASP A 140 -6.28 -5.40 -6.60
CA ASP A 140 -5.28 -6.00 -7.47
C ASP A 140 -4.46 -7.11 -6.78
N ASN A 141 -3.53 -7.70 -7.52
CA ASN A 141 -2.63 -8.71 -6.98
C ASN A 141 -1.76 -8.17 -5.84
N LEU A 142 -1.40 -6.88 -5.86
CA LEU A 142 -0.55 -6.30 -4.83
C LEU A 142 -1.28 -6.23 -3.49
N SER A 143 -2.56 -5.88 -3.48
CA SER A 143 -3.41 -5.88 -2.28
C SER A 143 -3.49 -7.27 -1.64
N LYS A 144 -3.64 -8.32 -2.45
CA LYS A 144 -3.64 -9.71 -2.00
C LYS A 144 -2.30 -10.12 -1.38
N ILE A 145 -1.18 -9.68 -1.96
CA ILE A 145 0.17 -9.92 -1.44
C ILE A 145 0.34 -9.27 -0.05
N TYR A 146 -0.11 -8.01 0.11
CA TYR A 146 -0.08 -7.34 1.42
C TYR A 146 -0.98 -8.00 2.44
N LYS A 147 -2.18 -8.43 2.04
CA LYS A 147 -3.07 -9.21 2.90
C LYS A 147 -2.40 -10.49 3.38
N THR A 148 -1.81 -11.26 2.47
CA THR A 148 -1.06 -12.48 2.79
C THR A 148 0.09 -12.22 3.76
N ALA A 149 0.81 -11.12 3.60
CA ALA A 149 1.91 -10.73 4.49
C ALA A 149 1.41 -10.37 5.90
N LEU A 150 0.30 -9.64 6.01
CA LEU A 150 -0.34 -9.26 7.27
C LEU A 150 -0.95 -10.46 7.99
N GLU A 151 -1.62 -11.35 7.27
CA GLU A 151 -2.15 -12.62 7.82
C GLU A 151 -1.05 -13.46 8.47
N GLY A 152 0.15 -13.50 7.86
CA GLY A 152 1.34 -14.14 8.43
C GLY A 152 1.80 -13.52 9.76
N GLN A 153 1.35 -12.31 10.09
CA GLN A 153 1.58 -11.62 11.35
C GLN A 153 0.36 -11.63 12.30
N GLY A 154 -0.69 -12.39 11.93
CA GLY A 154 -1.92 -12.48 12.72
C GLY A 154 -2.88 -11.31 12.55
N ILE A 155 -2.69 -10.47 11.52
CA ILE A 155 -3.58 -9.36 11.19
C ILE A 155 -4.47 -9.73 9.99
N PHE A 156 -5.77 -9.78 10.22
CA PHE A 156 -6.77 -10.12 9.20
C PHE A 156 -7.35 -8.84 8.61
N ALA A 157 -6.62 -8.24 7.68
CA ALA A 157 -7.03 -7.01 7.02
C ALA A 157 -8.19 -7.26 6.03
N GLN A 158 -9.19 -6.38 6.05
CA GLN A 158 -10.26 -6.38 5.06
C GLN A 158 -9.79 -5.66 3.79
N GLU A 159 -10.07 -6.23 2.62
CA GLU A 159 -9.87 -5.56 1.33
C GLU A 159 -11.11 -4.74 0.97
N ILE A 160 -10.89 -3.49 0.57
CA ILE A 160 -11.94 -2.56 0.13
C ILE A 160 -11.59 -2.07 -1.27
N ASP A 161 -12.59 -1.99 -2.15
CA ASP A 161 -12.38 -1.57 -3.54
C ASP A 161 -11.95 -0.09 -3.61
N ALA A 162 -10.73 0.13 -4.09
CA ALA A 162 -10.18 1.47 -4.27
C ALA A 162 -10.93 2.27 -5.34
N THR A 163 -11.54 1.62 -6.33
CA THR A 163 -12.30 2.28 -7.39
C THR A 163 -13.58 2.89 -6.83
N GLU A 164 -14.32 2.13 -6.03
CA GLU A 164 -15.51 2.62 -5.34
C GLU A 164 -15.17 3.81 -4.42
N CYS A 165 -14.09 3.68 -3.64
CA CYS A 165 -13.62 4.77 -2.79
C CYS A 165 -13.24 6.01 -3.60
N THR A 166 -12.59 5.85 -4.77
CA THR A 166 -12.23 6.96 -5.65
C THR A 166 -13.48 7.69 -6.16
N LEU A 167 -14.47 6.95 -6.66
CA LEU A 167 -15.71 7.53 -7.18
C LEU A 167 -16.47 8.30 -6.11
N ASN A 168 -16.61 7.75 -4.91
CA ASN A 168 -17.26 8.43 -3.78
C ASN A 168 -16.49 9.69 -3.34
N GLY A 169 -15.16 9.64 -3.32
CA GLY A 169 -14.33 10.80 -2.99
C GLY A 169 -14.45 11.93 -4.02
N LEU A 170 -14.47 11.58 -5.31
CA LEU A 170 -14.70 12.55 -6.40
C LEU A 170 -16.10 13.16 -6.33
N ALA A 171 -17.14 12.36 -6.07
CA ALA A 171 -18.49 12.86 -5.92
C ALA A 171 -18.61 13.87 -4.76
N GLN A 172 -17.96 13.62 -3.63
CA GLN A 172 -17.92 14.58 -2.53
C GLN A 172 -17.14 15.86 -2.89
N ALA A 173 -15.99 15.73 -3.54
CA ALA A 173 -15.23 16.90 -3.97
C ALA A 173 -16.07 17.78 -4.95
N PHE A 174 -16.76 17.14 -5.89
CA PHE A 174 -17.65 17.85 -6.82
C PHE A 174 -18.80 18.57 -6.10
N SER A 175 -19.45 17.95 -5.11
CA SER A 175 -20.55 18.58 -4.36
C SER A 175 -20.09 19.83 -3.60
N LEU A 176 -18.86 19.81 -3.03
CA LEU A 176 -18.28 20.97 -2.36
C LEU A 176 -18.02 22.14 -3.31
N ILE A 177 -17.49 21.85 -4.50
CA ILE A 177 -17.21 22.86 -5.54
C ILE A 177 -18.53 23.42 -6.07
N SER A 178 -19.51 22.58 -6.36
CA SER A 178 -20.82 23.01 -6.89
C SER A 178 -21.59 23.85 -5.88
N GLY A 179 -21.54 23.51 -4.58
CA GLY A 179 -22.12 24.33 -3.52
C GLY A 179 -21.48 25.72 -3.39
N CYS A 180 -20.15 25.80 -3.58
CA CYS A 180 -19.41 27.06 -3.56
C CYS A 180 -19.75 27.95 -4.78
N LEU A 181 -19.96 27.36 -5.97
CA LEU A 181 -20.35 28.09 -7.18
C LEU A 181 -21.76 28.68 -7.09
N LEU A 182 -22.70 27.98 -6.45
CA LEU A 182 -24.05 28.51 -6.19
C LEU A 182 -24.05 29.75 -5.29
N TYR A 183 -23.19 29.74 -4.25
CA TYR A 183 -23.02 30.89 -3.35
C TYR A 183 -22.42 32.13 -4.08
N THR A 184 -21.50 31.92 -5.00
CA THR A 184 -20.91 33.03 -5.79
C THR A 184 -21.84 33.58 -6.84
N SER A 185 -22.82 32.80 -7.37
CA SER A 185 -23.84 33.28 -8.30
C SER A 185 -24.89 34.16 -7.60
N ASP A 186 -25.31 33.80 -6.41
CA ASP A 186 -26.28 34.61 -5.63
C ASP A 186 -25.68 35.95 -5.19
N ALA A 187 -24.38 36.00 -4.85
CA ALA A 187 -23.71 37.24 -4.50
C ALA A 187 -23.54 38.22 -5.71
N ALA A 188 -23.59 37.69 -6.94
CA ALA A 188 -23.50 38.52 -8.15
C ALA A 188 -24.87 39.13 -8.52
N ASP A 189 -25.99 38.48 -8.17
CA ASP A 189 -27.33 38.99 -8.42
C ASP A 189 -27.77 40.12 -7.45
N GLU A 190 -27.25 40.10 -6.20
CA GLU A 190 -27.54 41.17 -5.24
C GLU A 190 -26.92 42.54 -5.63
N LYS A 191 -25.99 42.61 -6.55
CA LYS A 191 -25.38 43.86 -7.05
C LYS A 191 -26.15 44.52 -8.20
N ARG A 192 -27.30 43.99 -8.62
CA ARG A 192 -28.14 44.55 -9.69
C ARG A 192 -29.29 45.40 -9.21
N CYS A 193 -29.43 45.65 -7.93
CA CYS A 193 -30.48 46.51 -7.38
C CYS A 193 -29.86 47.73 -6.67
N VAL A 194 -29.14 48.61 -7.45
CA VAL A 194 -28.94 50.03 -7.09
C VAL A 194 -28.92 50.85 -8.39
#